data_daf89be2add99f181677ce813e106bca
#
_entry.id   daf89be2add99f181677ce813e106bca
#
_cell.length_a   1.000
_cell.length_b   1.000
_cell.length_c   1.000
_cell.angle_alpha   90.00
_cell.angle_beta   90.00
_cell.angle_gamma   90.00
#
_symmetry.space_group_name_H-M   'P 1'
#
loop_
_entity.id
_entity.type
_entity.pdbx_description
1 polymer ?
#
loop_
_entity_poly.entity_id
_entity_poly.type
_entity_poly.pdbx_seq_one_letter_code
_entity_poly.pdbx_strand_id
1 'polypeptide(L)'
;MAPKPLRIGVMLEAVQIADIIGTDILGNPSAHYARETSAMGLPDFSAHAPEMKFIYPATTLDRIFVTPDIKVMPTHTYDDAPRDLDILLIGGPMLTHRPEAADRFMKEAYAKSKIVMTTCVGSMWLASAGVMKGMKATTNRECLPIAKSLHPEVEWLDQRWVVDGKLWTSGGAGAGIDMVGTYALQTFDPIFVWVMGLKLLDFDPTARGQFYKDPPQWPQAMLERDWAKLFAGGS
;
A
#
# COMPACT_ATOMS: atom_id res chain seq x y z
N MET A 1 10.15 29.37 -7.47
CA MET A 1 9.01 28.54 -7.90
C MET A 1 8.55 27.74 -6.70
N ALA A 2 7.25 27.68 -6.42
CA ALA A 2 6.73 26.78 -5.37
C ALA A 2 7.12 25.33 -5.69
N PRO A 3 7.45 24.50 -4.66
CA PRO A 3 7.77 23.12 -4.88
C PRO A 3 6.58 22.39 -5.52
N LYS A 4 6.88 21.47 -6.45
CA LYS A 4 5.86 20.66 -7.12
C LYS A 4 5.17 19.77 -6.07
N PRO A 5 3.83 19.69 -6.05
CA PRO A 5 3.11 18.80 -5.14
C PRO A 5 3.56 17.34 -5.29
N LEU A 6 3.70 16.63 -4.17
CA LEU A 6 3.92 15.20 -4.17
C LEU A 6 2.69 14.48 -4.73
N ARG A 7 2.89 13.55 -5.66
CA ARG A 7 1.82 12.75 -6.26
C ARG A 7 1.77 11.38 -5.61
N ILE A 8 0.67 11.09 -4.93
CA ILE A 8 0.44 9.84 -4.21
C ILE A 8 -0.68 9.09 -4.92
N GLY A 9 -0.34 7.98 -5.56
CA GLY A 9 -1.29 7.07 -6.17
C GLY A 9 -1.74 6.02 -5.17
N VAL A 10 -3.05 5.79 -5.08
CA VAL A 10 -3.63 4.73 -4.24
C VAL A 10 -4.56 3.92 -5.11
N MET A 11 -4.18 2.69 -5.44
CA MET A 11 -5.02 1.82 -6.28
C MET A 11 -6.33 1.50 -5.55
N LEU A 12 -7.43 1.93 -6.16
CA LEU A 12 -8.76 1.86 -5.56
C LEU A 12 -9.62 0.82 -6.30
N GLU A 13 -9.21 -0.46 -6.25
CA GLU A 13 -9.80 -1.53 -7.05
C GLU A 13 -10.20 -2.72 -6.17
N ALA A 14 -11.48 -2.77 -5.76
CA ALA A 14 -12.03 -3.89 -4.97
C ALA A 14 -11.15 -4.33 -3.78
N VAL A 15 -10.38 -3.38 -3.22
CA VAL A 15 -9.43 -3.63 -2.14
C VAL A 15 -10.10 -3.67 -0.78
N GLN A 16 -9.44 -4.27 0.19
CA GLN A 16 -9.83 -4.13 1.58
C GLN A 16 -9.53 -2.70 2.04
N ILE A 17 -10.54 -1.98 2.58
CA ILE A 17 -10.38 -0.57 2.97
C ILE A 17 -9.23 -0.38 3.98
N ALA A 18 -9.07 -1.31 4.91
CA ALA A 18 -8.00 -1.26 5.91
C ALA A 18 -6.59 -1.33 5.30
N ASP A 19 -6.44 -1.92 4.10
CA ASP A 19 -5.14 -2.01 3.43
C ASP A 19 -4.65 -0.67 2.87
N ILE A 20 -5.56 0.28 2.68
CA ILE A 20 -5.25 1.62 2.17
C ILE A 20 -5.40 2.71 3.22
N ILE A 21 -5.76 2.37 4.46
CA ILE A 21 -5.98 3.37 5.53
C ILE A 21 -4.67 4.12 5.90
N GLY A 22 -3.50 3.58 5.60
CA GLY A 22 -2.23 4.28 5.73
C GLY A 22 -2.15 5.59 4.92
N THR A 23 -3.09 5.84 3.99
CA THR A 23 -3.21 7.12 3.30
C THR A 23 -3.48 8.28 4.25
N ASP A 24 -4.17 8.07 5.37
CA ASP A 24 -4.41 9.11 6.36
C ASP A 24 -3.10 9.52 7.05
N ILE A 25 -2.20 8.57 7.32
CA ILE A 25 -0.86 8.86 7.86
C ILE A 25 -0.05 9.72 6.90
N LEU A 26 -0.19 9.52 5.59
CA LEU A 26 0.47 10.36 4.57
C LEU A 26 -0.26 11.69 4.38
N GLY A 27 -1.59 11.69 4.42
CA GLY A 27 -2.42 12.85 4.12
C GLY A 27 -2.45 13.89 5.23
N ASN A 28 -2.52 13.46 6.49
CA ASN A 28 -2.57 14.38 7.63
C ASN A 28 -1.33 15.30 7.71
N PRO A 29 -0.10 14.86 7.42
CA PRO A 29 1.05 15.76 7.30
C PRO A 29 1.10 16.57 5.99
N SER A 30 -0.01 16.81 5.32
CA SER A 30 -0.07 17.64 4.12
C SER A 30 -0.31 19.12 4.45
N ALA A 31 0.12 20.01 3.55
CA ALA A 31 -0.11 21.43 3.69
C ALA A 31 -1.61 21.79 3.72
N HIS A 32 -2.44 21.04 3.03
CA HIS A 32 -3.89 21.21 3.08
C HIS A 32 -4.42 20.96 4.50
N TYR A 33 -4.10 19.81 5.09
CA TYR A 33 -4.58 19.45 6.42
C TYR A 33 -3.98 20.32 7.52
N ALA A 34 -2.71 20.74 7.38
CA ALA A 34 -2.07 21.68 8.29
C ALA A 34 -2.81 23.03 8.35
N ARG A 35 -3.27 23.56 7.20
CA ARG A 35 -4.08 24.79 7.15
C ARG A 35 -5.43 24.63 7.83
N GLU A 36 -6.13 23.52 7.60
CA GLU A 36 -7.44 23.26 8.21
C GLU A 36 -7.34 23.12 9.72
N THR A 37 -6.36 22.36 10.21
CA THR A 37 -6.15 22.16 11.66
C THR A 37 -5.68 23.43 12.38
N SER A 38 -4.86 24.27 11.71
CA SER A 38 -4.48 25.59 12.24
C SER A 38 -5.69 26.49 12.37
N ALA A 39 -6.62 26.48 11.41
CA ALA A 39 -7.88 27.22 11.50
C ALA A 39 -8.76 26.75 12.68
N MET A 40 -8.57 25.53 13.16
CA MET A 40 -9.24 24.96 14.35
C MET A 40 -8.50 25.26 15.67
N GLY A 41 -7.37 25.99 15.62
CA GLY A 41 -6.59 26.36 16.80
C GLY A 41 -5.45 25.42 17.18
N LEU A 42 -5.12 24.43 16.32
CA LEU A 42 -3.92 23.61 16.49
C LEU A 42 -2.67 24.39 16.04
N PRO A 43 -1.45 24.00 16.47
CA PRO A 43 -0.22 24.65 16.01
C PRO A 43 -0.11 24.68 14.49
N ASP A 44 0.40 25.78 13.94
CA ASP A 44 0.59 25.92 12.51
C ASP A 44 1.86 25.17 12.06
N PHE A 45 1.65 24.06 11.36
CA PHE A 45 2.71 23.24 10.76
C PHE A 45 2.90 23.51 9.26
N SER A 46 2.28 24.53 8.69
CA SER A 46 2.29 24.77 7.24
C SER A 46 3.70 24.92 6.65
N ALA A 47 4.66 25.44 7.42
CA ALA A 47 6.06 25.56 7.02
C ALA A 47 6.78 24.20 6.82
N HIS A 48 6.28 23.14 7.45
CA HIS A 48 6.85 21.78 7.40
C HIS A 48 6.06 20.83 6.50
N ALA A 49 4.90 21.26 6.04
CA ALA A 49 3.94 20.43 5.34
C ALA A 49 4.12 20.50 3.81
N PRO A 50 4.38 19.39 3.13
CA PRO A 50 4.41 19.38 1.68
C PRO A 50 3.00 19.49 1.08
N GLU A 51 2.89 20.15 -0.07
CA GLU A 51 1.69 20.04 -0.89
C GLU A 51 1.60 18.61 -1.44
N MET A 52 0.43 17.99 -1.32
CA MET A 52 0.18 16.62 -1.77
C MET A 52 -1.04 16.56 -2.68
N LYS A 53 -0.96 15.72 -3.72
CA LYS A 53 -2.08 15.40 -4.60
C LYS A 53 -2.30 13.89 -4.57
N PHE A 54 -3.45 13.47 -4.06
CA PHE A 54 -3.88 12.08 -4.08
C PHE A 54 -4.56 11.75 -5.41
N ILE A 55 -4.24 10.58 -5.94
CA ILE A 55 -4.69 10.05 -7.22
C ILE A 55 -5.20 8.64 -6.94
N TYR A 56 -6.47 8.41 -7.23
CA TYR A 56 -7.14 7.13 -6.97
C TYR A 56 -7.50 6.44 -8.29
N PRO A 57 -6.56 5.67 -8.89
CA PRO A 57 -6.85 4.94 -10.12
C PRO A 57 -7.63 3.66 -9.87
N ALA A 58 -8.54 3.34 -10.81
CA ALA A 58 -9.30 2.10 -10.86
C ALA A 58 -9.57 1.70 -12.32
N THR A 59 -10.22 0.56 -12.54
CA THR A 59 -10.62 0.11 -13.87
C THR A 59 -11.61 1.07 -14.55
N THR A 60 -12.48 1.71 -13.77
CA THR A 60 -13.53 2.63 -14.25
C THR A 60 -13.59 3.88 -13.38
N LEU A 61 -14.22 4.93 -13.87
CA LEU A 61 -14.60 6.11 -13.08
C LEU A 61 -15.96 5.95 -12.38
N ASP A 62 -16.68 4.87 -12.66
CA ASP A 62 -17.90 4.55 -11.94
C ASP A 62 -17.60 4.21 -10.48
N ARG A 63 -18.64 4.19 -9.66
CA ARG A 63 -18.54 3.76 -8.27
C ARG A 63 -18.04 2.33 -8.19
N ILE A 64 -16.97 2.13 -7.43
CA ILE A 64 -16.45 0.80 -7.12
C ILE A 64 -16.74 0.46 -5.65
N PHE A 65 -16.67 -0.83 -5.35
CA PHE A 65 -16.85 -1.34 -4.00
C PHE A 65 -15.49 -1.69 -3.39
N VAL A 66 -15.28 -1.23 -2.17
CA VAL A 66 -14.21 -1.70 -1.29
C VAL A 66 -14.84 -2.37 -0.07
N THR A 67 -14.09 -3.22 0.63
CA THR A 67 -14.68 -3.90 1.79
C THR A 67 -14.94 -2.93 2.95
N PRO A 68 -15.93 -3.15 3.77
CA PRO A 68 -17.07 -4.06 3.63
C PRO A 68 -18.27 -3.37 2.93
N ASP A 69 -18.31 -3.44 1.60
CA ASP A 69 -19.41 -2.89 0.77
C ASP A 69 -19.50 -1.36 0.76
N ILE A 70 -18.35 -0.68 0.96
CA ILE A 70 -18.27 0.79 0.87
C ILE A 70 -18.15 1.20 -0.60
N LYS A 71 -18.98 2.15 -1.02
CA LYS A 71 -18.94 2.71 -2.38
C LYS A 71 -18.02 3.93 -2.43
N VAL A 72 -17.02 3.85 -3.27
CA VAL A 72 -16.03 4.92 -3.46
C VAL A 72 -15.94 5.35 -4.92
N MET A 73 -15.51 6.59 -5.15
CA MET A 73 -15.35 7.16 -6.49
C MET A 73 -13.86 7.27 -6.83
N PRO A 74 -13.37 6.59 -7.86
CA PRO A 74 -12.03 6.81 -8.39
C PRO A 74 -11.89 8.23 -8.98
N THR A 75 -10.64 8.71 -9.07
CA THR A 75 -10.31 9.99 -9.70
C THR A 75 -9.76 9.83 -11.12
N HIS A 76 -9.24 8.66 -11.45
CA HIS A 76 -8.62 8.30 -12.72
C HIS A 76 -8.93 6.85 -13.08
N THR A 77 -8.89 6.54 -14.37
CA THR A 77 -8.79 5.16 -14.83
C THR A 77 -7.32 4.73 -14.79
N TYR A 78 -7.05 3.42 -14.86
CA TYR A 78 -5.67 2.94 -15.01
C TYR A 78 -5.02 3.43 -16.31
N ASP A 79 -5.78 3.74 -17.35
CA ASP A 79 -5.23 4.17 -18.63
C ASP A 79 -4.77 5.63 -18.60
N ASP A 80 -5.45 6.52 -17.88
CA ASP A 80 -5.13 7.96 -17.83
C ASP A 80 -4.39 8.40 -16.54
N ALA A 81 -4.30 7.55 -15.53
CA ALA A 81 -3.55 7.86 -14.32
C ALA A 81 -2.05 8.07 -14.59
N PRO A 82 -1.39 9.05 -13.94
CA PRO A 82 0.05 9.25 -14.10
C PRO A 82 0.84 8.05 -13.55
N ARG A 83 1.96 7.72 -14.21
CA ARG A 83 2.87 6.64 -13.82
C ARG A 83 4.04 7.11 -12.97
N ASP A 84 4.42 8.38 -13.09
CA ASP A 84 5.55 8.99 -12.40
C ASP A 84 5.11 9.55 -11.04
N LEU A 85 4.74 8.65 -10.15
CA LEU A 85 4.26 8.96 -8.81
C LEU A 85 5.43 9.09 -7.82
N ASP A 86 5.27 9.93 -6.80
CA ASP A 86 6.21 9.95 -5.68
C ASP A 86 6.02 8.72 -4.79
N ILE A 87 4.75 8.34 -4.54
CA ILE A 87 4.38 7.13 -3.82
C ILE A 87 3.24 6.43 -4.58
N LEU A 88 3.33 5.12 -4.76
CA LEU A 88 2.23 4.26 -5.20
C LEU A 88 1.89 3.29 -4.08
N LEU A 89 0.66 3.32 -3.58
CA LEU A 89 0.12 2.38 -2.60
C LEU A 89 -0.85 1.39 -3.26
N ILE A 90 -0.62 0.10 -3.03
CA ILE A 90 -1.40 -1.02 -3.58
C ILE A 90 -1.95 -1.84 -2.43
N GLY A 91 -3.25 -1.78 -2.19
CA GLY A 91 -3.94 -2.67 -1.25
C GLY A 91 -4.21 -4.05 -1.85
N GLY A 92 -4.73 -4.97 -1.05
CA GLY A 92 -5.03 -6.34 -1.46
C GLY A 92 -6.45 -6.50 -1.98
N PRO A 93 -6.66 -6.77 -3.28
CA PRO A 93 -7.93 -7.24 -3.81
C PRO A 93 -8.07 -8.77 -3.60
N MET A 94 -9.20 -9.35 -3.97
CA MET A 94 -9.30 -10.80 -4.09
C MET A 94 -8.26 -11.34 -5.08
N LEU A 95 -7.62 -12.48 -4.78
CA LEU A 95 -6.52 -13.05 -5.58
C LEU A 95 -6.92 -13.35 -7.04
N THR A 96 -8.20 -13.58 -7.28
CA THR A 96 -8.77 -13.80 -8.63
C THR A 96 -9.10 -12.52 -9.38
N HIS A 97 -9.06 -11.37 -8.72
CA HIS A 97 -9.38 -10.08 -9.34
C HIS A 97 -8.15 -9.51 -10.04
N ARG A 98 -8.08 -9.67 -11.36
CA ARG A 98 -6.91 -9.38 -12.17
C ARG A 98 -7.27 -8.62 -13.46
N PRO A 99 -7.77 -7.35 -13.37
CA PRO A 99 -8.01 -6.54 -14.55
C PRO A 99 -6.70 -6.28 -15.31
N GLU A 100 -6.67 -6.55 -16.61
CA GLU A 100 -5.49 -6.37 -17.46
C GLU A 100 -4.95 -4.92 -17.42
N ALA A 101 -5.86 -3.93 -17.36
CA ALA A 101 -5.49 -2.52 -17.25
C ALA A 101 -4.73 -2.21 -15.95
N ALA A 102 -5.08 -2.88 -14.84
CA ALA A 102 -4.36 -2.75 -13.58
C ALA A 102 -2.94 -3.35 -13.67
N ASP A 103 -2.78 -4.50 -14.30
CA ASP A 103 -1.46 -5.13 -14.50
C ASP A 103 -0.53 -4.25 -15.35
N ARG A 104 -1.05 -3.68 -16.45
CA ARG A 104 -0.29 -2.70 -17.26
C ARG A 104 0.11 -1.49 -16.43
N PHE A 105 -0.86 -0.91 -15.70
CA PHE A 105 -0.61 0.25 -14.85
C PHE A 105 0.46 -0.04 -13.80
N MET A 106 0.36 -1.14 -13.04
CA MET A 106 1.33 -1.52 -12.03
C MET A 106 2.73 -1.67 -12.60
N LYS A 107 2.87 -2.32 -13.75
CA LYS A 107 4.16 -2.52 -14.43
C LYS A 107 4.79 -1.18 -14.84
N GLU A 108 4.01 -0.31 -15.45
CA GLU A 108 4.49 1.00 -15.92
C GLU A 108 4.77 1.97 -14.76
N ALA A 109 3.88 2.00 -13.76
CA ALA A 109 4.03 2.83 -12.58
C ALA A 109 5.18 2.36 -11.69
N TYR A 110 5.38 1.03 -11.53
CA TYR A 110 6.55 0.52 -10.83
C TYR A 110 7.84 1.05 -11.43
N ALA A 111 7.96 1.06 -12.76
CA ALA A 111 9.18 1.54 -13.43
C ALA A 111 9.48 3.02 -13.14
N LYS A 112 8.46 3.86 -13.02
CA LYS A 112 8.56 5.34 -12.98
C LYS A 112 8.35 5.95 -11.60
N SER A 113 7.69 5.28 -10.67
CA SER A 113 7.46 5.79 -9.33
C SER A 113 8.73 5.76 -8.48
N LYS A 114 8.83 6.68 -7.52
CA LYS A 114 9.96 6.76 -6.59
C LYS A 114 9.87 5.68 -5.50
N ILE A 115 8.67 5.49 -4.93
CA ILE A 115 8.37 4.50 -3.89
C ILE A 115 7.11 3.75 -4.30
N VAL A 116 7.14 2.43 -4.11
CA VAL A 116 5.97 1.54 -4.27
C VAL A 116 5.76 0.78 -2.99
N MET A 117 4.56 0.90 -2.44
CA MET A 117 4.15 0.25 -1.21
C MET A 117 3.02 -0.74 -1.48
N THR A 118 3.09 -1.90 -0.87
CA THR A 118 1.99 -2.88 -0.94
C THR A 118 1.56 -3.30 0.46
N THR A 119 0.27 -3.50 0.64
CA THR A 119 -0.29 -4.04 1.88
C THR A 119 -1.05 -5.32 1.59
N CYS A 120 -0.97 -6.28 2.51
CA CYS A 120 -1.69 -7.54 2.42
C CYS A 120 -1.33 -8.30 1.12
N VAL A 121 -2.30 -8.86 0.42
CA VAL A 121 -2.10 -9.56 -0.85
C VAL A 121 -1.84 -8.63 -2.05
N GLY A 122 -1.76 -7.31 -1.82
CA GLY A 122 -1.34 -6.34 -2.84
C GLY A 122 0.06 -6.62 -3.40
N SER A 123 0.96 -7.21 -2.59
CA SER A 123 2.28 -7.65 -3.07
C SER A 123 2.18 -8.83 -4.03
N MET A 124 1.27 -9.77 -3.81
CA MET A 124 1.02 -10.87 -4.76
C MET A 124 0.43 -10.33 -6.06
N TRP A 125 -0.44 -9.33 -5.98
CA TRP A 125 -0.98 -8.66 -7.15
C TRP A 125 0.13 -7.98 -7.96
N LEU A 126 1.02 -7.26 -7.30
CA LEU A 126 2.18 -6.64 -7.95
C LEU A 126 3.15 -7.70 -8.52
N ALA A 127 3.39 -8.82 -7.82
CA ALA A 127 4.22 -9.93 -8.31
C ALA A 127 3.66 -10.51 -9.60
N SER A 128 2.34 -10.66 -9.68
CA SER A 128 1.65 -11.16 -10.89
C SER A 128 1.80 -10.21 -12.09
N ALA A 129 2.05 -8.90 -11.88
CA ALA A 129 2.41 -7.99 -12.96
C ALA A 129 3.85 -8.21 -13.50
N GLY A 130 4.60 -9.15 -12.91
CA GLY A 130 5.90 -9.60 -13.39
C GLY A 130 7.08 -8.68 -13.04
N VAL A 131 6.93 -7.78 -12.05
CA VAL A 131 7.96 -6.77 -11.73
C VAL A 131 8.82 -7.10 -10.51
N MET A 132 8.52 -8.21 -9.80
CA MET A 132 9.17 -8.53 -8.52
C MET A 132 10.18 -9.68 -8.57
N LYS A 133 10.57 -10.14 -9.76
CA LYS A 133 11.52 -11.25 -9.91
C LYS A 133 12.86 -10.97 -9.20
N GLY A 134 13.25 -11.87 -8.30
CA GLY A 134 14.50 -11.80 -7.54
C GLY A 134 14.48 -10.79 -6.38
N MET A 135 13.34 -10.16 -6.12
CA MET A 135 13.19 -9.20 -5.02
C MET A 135 12.80 -9.89 -3.73
N LYS A 136 13.18 -9.25 -2.60
CA LYS A 136 12.70 -9.61 -1.27
C LYS A 136 11.36 -8.94 -0.99
N ALA A 137 10.39 -9.71 -0.49
CA ALA A 137 9.06 -9.19 -0.21
C ALA A 137 8.37 -9.96 0.91
N THR A 138 7.30 -9.39 1.40
CA THR A 138 6.31 -10.09 2.24
C THR A 138 4.91 -9.85 1.69
N THR A 139 3.96 -10.61 2.22
CA THR A 139 2.53 -10.48 1.93
C THR A 139 1.73 -10.74 3.21
N ASN A 140 0.42 -10.76 3.14
CA ASN A 140 -0.38 -11.24 4.27
C ASN A 140 0.20 -12.55 4.78
N ARG A 141 0.50 -12.60 6.08
CA ARG A 141 1.22 -13.72 6.69
C ARG A 141 0.56 -15.07 6.40
N GLU A 142 -0.77 -15.10 6.45
CA GLU A 142 -1.55 -16.31 6.18
C GLU A 142 -1.50 -16.73 4.70
N CYS A 143 -1.16 -15.81 3.81
CA CYS A 143 -1.02 -16.06 2.38
C CYS A 143 0.42 -16.37 1.93
N LEU A 144 1.40 -16.37 2.82
CA LEU A 144 2.80 -16.67 2.47
C LEU A 144 2.98 -18.03 1.76
N PRO A 145 2.35 -19.14 2.18
CA PRO A 145 2.43 -20.41 1.45
C PRO A 145 1.89 -20.30 0.03
N ILE A 146 0.80 -19.56 -0.16
CA ILE A 146 0.18 -19.29 -1.46
C ILE A 146 1.13 -18.47 -2.33
N ALA A 147 1.70 -17.39 -1.78
CA ALA A 147 2.62 -16.51 -2.49
C ALA A 147 3.87 -17.27 -2.97
N LYS A 148 4.46 -18.10 -2.14
CA LYS A 148 5.61 -18.96 -2.48
C LYS A 148 5.31 -19.94 -3.59
N SER A 149 4.09 -20.46 -3.63
CA SER A 149 3.64 -21.40 -4.67
C SER A 149 3.37 -20.71 -6.01
N LEU A 150 2.69 -19.54 -5.97
CA LEU A 150 2.29 -18.81 -7.19
C LEU A 150 3.44 -17.99 -7.80
N HIS A 151 4.33 -17.45 -6.95
CA HIS A 151 5.42 -16.56 -7.34
C HIS A 151 6.74 -17.02 -6.73
N PRO A 152 7.26 -18.21 -7.13
CA PRO A 152 8.51 -18.77 -6.62
C PRO A 152 9.75 -17.94 -7.00
N GLU A 153 9.62 -17.03 -7.96
CA GLU A 153 10.67 -16.11 -8.40
C GLU A 153 10.92 -14.94 -7.43
N VAL A 154 10.08 -14.78 -6.38
CA VAL A 154 10.20 -13.75 -5.34
C VAL A 154 10.69 -14.39 -4.03
N GLU A 155 11.62 -13.73 -3.34
CA GLU A 155 12.09 -14.17 -2.01
C GLU A 155 11.08 -13.71 -0.94
N TRP A 156 10.11 -14.57 -0.60
CA TRP A 156 9.06 -14.28 0.38
C TRP A 156 9.53 -14.48 1.81
N LEU A 157 9.53 -13.40 2.61
CA LEU A 157 9.99 -13.37 4.00
C LEU A 157 8.81 -13.27 4.98
N ASP A 158 8.89 -14.01 6.10
CA ASP A 158 7.93 -13.93 7.21
C ASP A 158 8.27 -12.73 8.11
N GLN A 159 7.96 -11.54 7.64
CA GLN A 159 8.16 -10.27 8.35
C GLN A 159 6.90 -9.42 8.25
N ARG A 160 6.74 -8.51 9.20
CA ARG A 160 5.61 -7.57 9.16
C ARG A 160 5.71 -6.63 7.96
N TRP A 161 6.91 -6.17 7.62
CA TRP A 161 7.20 -5.52 6.35
C TRP A 161 8.64 -5.77 5.91
N VAL A 162 8.85 -5.69 4.62
CA VAL A 162 10.15 -5.85 3.97
C VAL A 162 10.39 -4.65 3.06
N VAL A 163 11.62 -4.15 3.06
CA VAL A 163 12.06 -3.07 2.17
C VAL A 163 13.16 -3.60 1.26
N ASP A 164 12.94 -3.49 -0.04
CA ASP A 164 13.92 -3.83 -1.07
C ASP A 164 14.01 -2.67 -2.09
N GLY A 165 14.99 -1.79 -1.88
CA GLY A 165 15.14 -0.57 -2.64
C GLY A 165 13.92 0.35 -2.51
N LYS A 166 13.24 0.61 -3.62
CA LYS A 166 12.02 1.43 -3.63
C LYS A 166 10.73 0.66 -3.31
N LEU A 167 10.82 -0.67 -3.22
CA LEU A 167 9.70 -1.54 -2.93
C LEU A 167 9.56 -1.76 -1.42
N TRP A 168 8.42 -1.40 -0.86
CA TRP A 168 8.03 -1.61 0.52
C TRP A 168 6.82 -2.53 0.53
N THR A 169 6.94 -3.73 1.05
CA THR A 169 5.85 -4.70 1.12
C THR A 169 5.50 -5.01 2.56
N SER A 170 4.22 -5.09 2.89
CA SER A 170 3.79 -5.41 4.25
C SER A 170 2.80 -6.57 4.28
N GLY A 171 2.69 -7.17 5.46
CA GLY A 171 1.71 -8.18 5.80
C GLY A 171 0.27 -7.65 5.77
N GLY A 172 -0.56 -8.03 6.72
CA GLY A 172 -1.92 -7.53 6.82
C GLY A 172 -2.00 -6.03 7.13
N ALA A 173 -3.20 -5.46 7.10
CA ALA A 173 -3.47 -4.02 7.26
C ALA A 173 -2.73 -3.36 8.43
N GLY A 174 -2.70 -4.00 9.60
CA GLY A 174 -2.00 -3.47 10.78
C GLY A 174 -0.48 -3.35 10.58
N ALA A 175 0.14 -4.25 9.79
CA ALA A 175 1.54 -4.12 9.41
C ALA A 175 1.75 -3.04 8.34
N GLY A 176 0.78 -2.88 7.43
CA GLY A 176 0.78 -1.83 6.42
C GLY A 176 0.75 -0.43 7.03
N ILE A 177 -0.09 -0.22 8.02
CA ILE A 177 -0.17 1.04 8.75
C ILE A 177 1.18 1.37 9.42
N ASP A 178 1.79 0.39 10.12
CA ASP A 178 3.08 0.59 10.79
C ASP A 178 4.20 0.84 9.77
N MET A 179 4.18 0.17 8.62
CA MET A 179 5.12 0.39 7.52
C MET A 179 5.02 1.81 6.96
N VAL A 180 3.81 2.28 6.66
CA VAL A 180 3.57 3.64 6.15
C VAL A 180 3.97 4.69 7.17
N GLY A 181 3.64 4.49 8.46
CA GLY A 181 4.05 5.36 9.55
C GLY A 181 5.58 5.44 9.68
N THR A 182 6.27 4.30 9.60
CA THR A 182 7.73 4.24 9.62
C THR A 182 8.34 5.01 8.44
N TYR A 183 7.81 4.81 7.24
CA TYR A 183 8.25 5.54 6.05
C TYR A 183 8.03 7.06 6.20
N ALA A 184 6.86 7.47 6.69
CA ALA A 184 6.53 8.89 6.86
C ALA A 184 7.50 9.57 7.85
N LEU A 185 7.80 8.92 8.99
CA LEU A 185 8.78 9.42 9.97
C LEU A 185 10.20 9.55 9.42
N GLN A 186 10.59 8.69 8.48
CA GLN A 186 11.91 8.71 7.83
C GLN A 186 12.02 9.74 6.71
N THR A 187 10.89 10.14 6.13
CA THR A 187 10.87 10.91 4.87
C THR A 187 10.46 12.36 5.06
N PHE A 188 9.52 12.63 5.95
CA PHE A 188 9.00 13.96 6.23
C PHE A 188 9.54 14.49 7.57
N ASP A 189 9.16 15.71 7.93
CA ASP A 189 9.49 16.25 9.26
C ASP A 189 8.95 15.32 10.35
N PRO A 190 9.80 14.69 11.16
CA PRO A 190 9.38 13.64 12.08
C PRO A 190 8.49 14.16 13.20
N ILE A 191 8.65 15.42 13.63
CA ILE A 191 7.81 16.03 14.68
C ILE A 191 6.41 16.26 14.13
N PHE A 192 6.32 16.78 12.92
CA PHE A 192 5.06 17.02 12.25
C PHE A 192 4.30 15.71 11.95
N VAL A 193 5.00 14.71 11.40
CA VAL A 193 4.43 13.36 11.18
C VAL A 193 3.96 12.73 12.49
N TRP A 194 4.78 12.83 13.55
CA TRP A 194 4.42 12.29 14.85
C TRP A 194 3.12 12.90 15.39
N VAL A 195 2.99 14.23 15.32
CA VAL A 195 1.80 14.92 15.83
C VAL A 195 0.60 14.69 14.93
N MET A 196 0.71 14.98 13.63
CA MET A 196 -0.44 15.04 12.72
C MET A 196 -0.78 13.69 12.10
N GLY A 197 0.23 12.90 11.76
CA GLY A 197 0.04 11.62 11.06
C GLY A 197 -0.11 10.43 11.99
N LEU A 198 0.37 10.51 13.23
CA LEU A 198 0.40 9.36 14.13
C LEU A 198 -0.41 9.59 15.41
N LYS A 199 -0.08 10.63 16.20
CA LYS A 199 -0.78 10.87 17.48
C LYS A 199 -2.26 11.18 17.31
N LEU A 200 -2.64 11.97 16.30
CA LEU A 200 -4.05 12.26 16.05
C LEU A 200 -4.84 11.02 15.63
N LEU A 201 -4.17 9.99 15.10
CA LEU A 201 -4.78 8.71 14.71
C LEU A 201 -4.56 7.61 15.76
N ASP A 202 -3.90 7.94 16.88
CA ASP A 202 -3.53 7.01 17.95
C ASP A 202 -2.70 5.79 17.45
N PHE A 203 -1.80 6.04 16.47
CA PHE A 203 -0.87 5.05 15.95
C PHE A 203 0.54 5.22 16.53
N ASP A 204 1.15 4.08 16.86
CA ASP A 204 2.58 3.98 17.19
C ASP A 204 3.21 2.85 16.37
N PRO A 205 3.89 3.15 15.25
CA PRO A 205 4.50 2.14 14.40
C PRO A 205 5.68 1.42 15.09
N THR A 206 6.23 2.00 16.16
CA THR A 206 7.35 1.41 16.90
C THR A 206 6.92 0.32 17.88
N ALA A 207 5.68 0.36 18.35
CA ALA A 207 5.17 -0.54 19.39
C ALA A 207 5.25 -2.03 19.02
N ARG A 208 5.05 -2.37 17.74
CA ARG A 208 5.07 -3.74 17.24
C ARG A 208 6.35 -4.10 16.49
N GLY A 209 7.04 -3.13 15.89
CA GLY A 209 8.26 -3.30 15.13
C GLY A 209 8.08 -4.07 13.81
N GLN A 210 9.18 -4.34 13.12
CA GLN A 210 9.21 -4.93 11.77
C GLN A 210 9.04 -6.45 11.75
N PHE A 211 9.36 -7.14 12.85
CA PHE A 211 9.38 -8.60 12.89
C PHE A 211 8.21 -9.16 13.69
N TYR A 212 7.69 -10.31 13.27
CA TYR A 212 6.77 -11.07 14.09
C TYR A 212 7.49 -11.67 15.32
N LYS A 213 6.81 -11.68 16.45
CA LYS A 213 7.37 -12.24 17.71
C LYS A 213 7.29 -13.76 17.75
N ASP A 214 6.26 -14.32 17.12
CA ASP A 214 5.97 -15.75 17.14
C ASP A 214 6.08 -16.35 15.73
N PRO A 215 6.48 -17.64 15.61
CA PRO A 215 6.50 -18.34 14.34
C PRO A 215 5.06 -18.46 13.77
N PRO A 216 4.92 -18.57 12.44
CA PRO A 216 3.60 -18.74 11.81
C PRO A 216 3.03 -20.12 12.18
N GLN A 217 1.69 -20.17 12.32
CA GLN A 217 0.95 -21.41 12.56
C GLN A 217 -0.05 -21.60 11.42
N TRP A 218 0.38 -22.25 10.36
CA TRP A 218 -0.51 -22.53 9.23
C TRP A 218 -1.18 -23.90 9.36
N PRO A 219 -2.50 -24.01 9.06
CA PRO A 219 -3.18 -25.29 8.96
C PRO A 219 -2.51 -26.19 7.92
N GLN A 220 -2.36 -27.50 8.23
CA GLN A 220 -1.73 -28.46 7.35
C GLN A 220 -2.36 -28.50 5.94
N ALA A 221 -3.70 -28.39 5.88
CA ALA A 221 -4.42 -28.35 4.61
C ALA A 221 -4.04 -27.14 3.73
N MET A 222 -3.56 -26.04 4.31
CA MET A 222 -3.06 -24.90 3.55
C MET A 222 -1.67 -25.15 2.97
N LEU A 223 -0.81 -25.89 3.71
CA LEU A 223 0.55 -26.21 3.27
C LEU A 223 0.56 -27.27 2.16
N GLU A 224 -0.39 -28.21 2.19
CA GLU A 224 -0.47 -29.34 1.25
C GLU A 224 -1.24 -29.02 -0.03
N ARG A 225 -1.91 -27.88 -0.12
CA ARG A 225 -2.74 -27.52 -1.26
C ARG A 225 -1.89 -27.07 -2.46
N ASP A 226 -2.20 -27.59 -3.63
CA ASP A 226 -1.65 -27.08 -4.90
C ASP A 226 -2.37 -25.79 -5.31
N TRP A 227 -1.86 -24.69 -4.82
CA TRP A 227 -2.42 -23.35 -5.08
C TRP A 227 -2.27 -22.95 -6.55
N ALA A 228 -1.16 -23.33 -7.20
CA ALA A 228 -0.94 -23.03 -8.62
C ALA A 228 -2.03 -23.64 -9.48
N LYS A 229 -2.39 -24.92 -9.24
CA LYS A 229 -3.46 -25.59 -9.94
C LYS A 229 -4.83 -24.98 -9.68
N LEU A 230 -5.10 -24.56 -8.44
CA LEU A 230 -6.38 -23.96 -8.08
C LEU A 230 -6.61 -22.62 -8.81
N PHE A 231 -5.58 -21.79 -8.94
CA PHE A 231 -5.69 -20.47 -9.58
C PHE A 231 -5.48 -20.50 -11.11
N ALA A 232 -4.87 -21.56 -11.67
CA ALA A 232 -4.74 -21.75 -13.12
C ALA A 232 -6.06 -22.13 -13.81
N GLY A 233 -7.03 -22.67 -13.08
CA GLY A 233 -8.34 -23.11 -13.62
C GLY A 233 -9.44 -22.06 -13.65
N GLY A 234 -9.15 -20.81 -13.30
CA GLY A 234 -10.11 -19.69 -13.18
C GLY A 234 -9.97 -18.66 -14.30
N SER A 235 -9.83 -19.07 -15.56
CA SER A 235 -9.89 -18.21 -16.75
C SER A 235 -11.17 -18.41 -17.51
#